data_220afa2d4ba8f5397c5e737f2d500e2a
#
_entry.id   220afa2d4ba8f5397c5e737f2d500e2a
#
_cell.length_a   1.000
_cell.length_b   1.000
_cell.length_c   1.000
_cell.angle_alpha   90.00
_cell.angle_beta   90.00
_cell.angle_gamma   90.00
#
_symmetry.space_group_name_H-M   'P 1'
#
loop_
_entity.id
_entity.type
_entity.pdbx_description
1 polymer ?
#
loop_
_entity_poly.entity_id
_entity_poly.type
_entity_poly.pdbx_seq_one_letter_code
_entity_poly.pdbx_strand_id
1 'polypeptide(L)'
;MLVTQTNGNIEQKMKKTYNLEDSAEDFVWKTIDPDDIWVMDKLILSRKMKYNCGPVGQDVPVPGWYIVRPCVNMLGLGLGAEKLWIEEETYNLTIGNFWCEWFEGKHLSVDYYKGKQMLCVEGHKPEHTLTKWKEWRRNDIHVPFPEILNNLIQRYTWMNCEFIGGKLIEVHFRRNEDFDGNINHFIPVWEGESTTPPKGYTYREYPDLHGRIGAFVK
;
A
#
# COMPACT_ATOMS: atom_id res chain seq x y z
N MET A 1 -37.88 8.66 -33.29
CA MET A 1 -37.01 7.56 -33.76
C MET A 1 -35.75 7.58 -32.86
N LEU A 2 -35.80 6.87 -31.71
CA LEU A 2 -34.72 6.84 -30.71
C LEU A 2 -33.90 5.57 -31.00
N VAL A 3 -32.61 5.79 -31.21
CA VAL A 3 -31.63 4.76 -31.54
C VAL A 3 -31.27 4.00 -30.26
N THR A 4 -31.70 2.75 -30.18
CA THR A 4 -31.21 1.74 -29.25
C THR A 4 -29.97 1.07 -29.84
N GLN A 5 -28.81 1.57 -29.56
CA GLN A 5 -27.54 0.85 -29.73
C GLN A 5 -26.59 1.26 -28.63
N THR A 6 -26.38 0.40 -27.62
CA THR A 6 -25.13 0.37 -26.84
C THR A 6 -25.07 -0.70 -25.75
N ASN A 7 -25.89 -1.74 -25.72
CA ASN A 7 -25.74 -2.76 -24.66
C ASN A 7 -24.75 -3.90 -25.00
N GLY A 8 -24.29 -4.03 -26.25
CA GLY A 8 -23.37 -5.11 -26.65
C GLY A 8 -21.90 -4.87 -26.35
N ASN A 9 -21.48 -3.60 -26.15
CA ASN A 9 -20.07 -3.25 -25.98
C ASN A 9 -19.60 -3.23 -24.51
N ILE A 10 -20.54 -3.18 -23.56
CA ILE A 10 -20.20 -3.14 -22.14
C ILE A 10 -19.91 -4.55 -21.62
N GLU A 11 -20.67 -5.56 -22.04
CA GLU A 11 -20.44 -6.95 -21.62
C GLU A 11 -19.15 -7.58 -22.19
N GLN A 12 -18.69 -7.17 -23.37
CA GLN A 12 -17.41 -7.63 -23.91
C GLN A 12 -16.19 -6.95 -23.25
N LYS A 13 -16.34 -5.77 -22.66
CA LYS A 13 -15.28 -5.12 -21.87
C LYS A 13 -15.03 -5.79 -20.53
N MET A 14 -16.00 -6.49 -19.98
CA MET A 14 -15.93 -7.12 -18.65
C MET A 14 -15.17 -8.46 -18.63
N LYS A 15 -14.65 -8.96 -19.74
CA LYS A 15 -13.88 -10.22 -19.82
C LYS A 15 -12.39 -10.05 -20.11
N LYS A 16 -11.86 -8.83 -20.03
CA LYS A 16 -10.41 -8.66 -20.13
C LYS A 16 -9.79 -8.99 -18.77
N THR A 17 -9.30 -10.23 -18.64
CA THR A 17 -8.38 -10.59 -17.56
C THR A 17 -7.11 -9.76 -17.78
N TYR A 18 -6.91 -8.75 -16.97
CA TYR A 18 -5.70 -7.94 -17.00
C TYR A 18 -4.58 -8.78 -16.41
N ASN A 19 -3.65 -9.21 -17.25
CA ASN A 19 -2.41 -9.83 -16.80
C ASN A 19 -1.49 -8.69 -16.32
N LEU A 20 -1.61 -8.30 -15.06
CA LEU A 20 -0.85 -7.21 -14.42
C LEU A 20 0.51 -7.71 -13.90
N GLU A 21 1.08 -8.74 -14.51
CA GLU A 21 2.32 -9.37 -14.02
C GLU A 21 3.50 -8.40 -13.96
N ASP A 22 3.50 -7.34 -14.79
CA ASP A 22 4.60 -6.38 -14.91
C ASP A 22 4.15 -4.91 -14.94
N SER A 23 2.97 -4.58 -14.43
CA SER A 23 2.46 -3.23 -14.54
C SER A 23 2.97 -2.33 -13.42
N ALA A 24 3.59 -1.21 -13.81
CA ALA A 24 3.81 -0.09 -12.91
C ALA A 24 2.46 0.40 -12.33
N GLU A 25 2.47 0.93 -11.13
CA GLU A 25 1.26 1.39 -10.43
C GLU A 25 0.40 2.35 -11.26
N ASP A 26 1.03 3.21 -12.07
CA ASP A 26 0.36 4.11 -13.03
C ASP A 26 -0.51 3.38 -14.04
N PHE A 27 -0.10 2.19 -14.49
CA PHE A 27 -0.89 1.40 -15.41
C PHE A 27 -2.12 0.83 -14.71
N VAL A 28 -1.98 0.39 -13.46
CA VAL A 28 -3.08 -0.11 -12.63
C VAL A 28 -4.15 0.96 -12.46
N TRP A 29 -3.77 2.17 -12.11
CA TRP A 29 -4.70 3.29 -11.96
C TRP A 29 -5.48 3.63 -13.23
N LYS A 30 -4.87 3.44 -14.41
CA LYS A 30 -5.52 3.68 -15.71
C LYS A 30 -6.44 2.56 -16.16
N THR A 31 -6.30 1.37 -15.60
CA THR A 31 -6.95 0.15 -16.09
C THR A 31 -7.82 -0.55 -15.07
N ILE A 32 -7.79 -0.12 -13.81
CA ILE A 32 -8.62 -0.67 -12.73
C ILE A 32 -10.10 -0.55 -13.07
N ASP A 33 -10.85 -1.59 -12.75
CA ASP A 33 -12.30 -1.54 -12.84
C ASP A 33 -12.83 -0.47 -11.87
N PRO A 34 -13.69 0.47 -12.31
CA PRO A 34 -14.26 1.50 -11.43
C PRO A 34 -14.89 0.94 -10.15
N ASP A 35 -15.47 -0.25 -10.21
CA ASP A 35 -16.09 -0.91 -9.05
C ASP A 35 -15.05 -1.42 -8.04
N ASP A 36 -13.76 -1.49 -8.42
CA ASP A 36 -12.66 -1.98 -7.59
C ASP A 36 -11.77 -0.85 -7.03
N ILE A 37 -11.97 0.41 -7.46
CA ILE A 37 -11.19 1.57 -6.99
C ILE A 37 -11.20 1.72 -5.47
N TRP A 38 -12.26 1.26 -4.80
CA TRP A 38 -12.36 1.31 -3.34
C TRP A 38 -11.16 0.68 -2.62
N VAL A 39 -10.48 -0.28 -3.23
CA VAL A 39 -9.29 -0.94 -2.68
C VAL A 39 -8.12 0.03 -2.53
N MET A 40 -8.01 0.98 -3.47
CA MET A 40 -6.96 1.99 -3.50
C MET A 40 -7.27 3.19 -2.59
N ASP A 41 -8.51 3.34 -2.16
CA ASP A 41 -8.93 4.37 -1.19
C ASP A 41 -8.79 3.82 0.23
N LYS A 42 -7.78 4.32 0.95
CA LYS A 42 -7.46 3.86 2.30
C LYS A 42 -8.57 4.14 3.33
N LEU A 43 -9.35 5.20 3.14
CA LEU A 43 -10.51 5.48 3.99
C LEU A 43 -11.61 4.45 3.75
N ILE A 44 -11.93 4.17 2.47
CA ILE A 44 -12.97 3.19 2.15
C ILE A 44 -12.53 1.79 2.59
N LEU A 45 -11.27 1.42 2.33
CA LEU A 45 -10.69 0.15 2.79
C LEU A 45 -10.80 0.04 4.33
N SER A 46 -10.38 1.07 5.07
CA SER A 46 -10.46 1.08 6.55
C SER A 46 -11.89 0.93 7.05
N ARG A 47 -12.87 1.60 6.42
CA ARG A 47 -14.29 1.44 6.75
C ARG A 47 -14.81 0.02 6.50
N LYS A 48 -14.42 -0.57 5.36
CA LYS A 48 -14.78 -1.98 5.05
C LYS A 48 -14.16 -2.96 6.04
N MET A 49 -12.98 -2.65 6.56
CA MET A 49 -12.31 -3.41 7.62
C MET A 49 -12.89 -3.12 9.01
N LYS A 50 -13.86 -2.19 9.13
CA LYS A 50 -14.53 -1.78 10.37
C LYS A 50 -13.58 -1.17 11.41
N TYR A 51 -12.55 -0.48 10.96
CA TYR A 51 -11.66 0.30 11.83
C TYR A 51 -12.33 1.61 12.25
N ASN A 52 -11.93 2.15 13.40
CA ASN A 52 -12.31 3.50 13.78
C ASN A 52 -11.60 4.49 12.86
N CYS A 53 -12.33 5.05 11.90
CA CYS A 53 -11.78 5.95 10.90
C CYS A 53 -12.86 6.89 10.35
N GLY A 54 -12.42 8.06 9.91
CA GLY A 54 -13.29 9.06 9.29
C GLY A 54 -12.50 10.04 8.43
N PRO A 55 -13.18 10.77 7.54
CA PRO A 55 -12.56 11.88 6.82
C PRO A 55 -12.23 13.02 7.79
N VAL A 56 -11.28 13.86 7.41
CA VAL A 56 -11.08 15.14 8.08
C VAL A 56 -12.37 15.94 8.10
N GLY A 57 -12.69 16.57 9.23
CA GLY A 57 -13.97 17.25 9.50
C GLY A 57 -15.01 16.38 10.20
N GLN A 58 -14.79 15.08 10.32
CA GLN A 58 -15.55 14.20 11.20
C GLN A 58 -14.76 13.99 12.49
N ASP A 59 -15.37 14.23 13.64
CA ASP A 59 -14.74 14.08 14.95
C ASP A 59 -14.32 12.61 15.22
N VAL A 60 -13.26 12.45 16.02
CA VAL A 60 -12.89 11.13 16.51
C VAL A 60 -13.85 10.67 17.62
N PRO A 61 -14.12 9.36 17.74
CA PRO A 61 -15.08 8.85 18.72
C PRO A 61 -14.57 8.91 20.16
N VAL A 62 -13.27 8.92 20.34
CA VAL A 62 -12.59 8.99 21.65
C VAL A 62 -11.23 9.65 21.49
N PRO A 63 -10.73 10.39 22.51
CA PRO A 63 -9.36 10.89 22.51
C PRO A 63 -8.34 9.77 22.37
N GLY A 64 -7.31 9.97 21.51
CA GLY A 64 -6.31 8.93 21.29
C GLY A 64 -5.28 9.24 20.21
N TRP A 65 -4.39 8.26 19.99
CA TRP A 65 -3.45 8.32 18.89
C TRP A 65 -4.11 7.84 17.59
N TYR A 66 -3.99 8.65 16.55
CA TYR A 66 -4.49 8.37 15.23
C TYR A 66 -3.40 8.56 14.18
N ILE A 67 -3.49 7.79 13.11
CA ILE A 67 -2.78 8.09 11.87
C ILE A 67 -3.65 9.01 11.03
N VAL A 68 -3.10 10.14 10.59
CA VAL A 68 -3.72 11.06 9.63
C VAL A 68 -2.91 10.96 8.34
N ARG A 69 -3.57 10.66 7.23
CA ARG A 69 -2.89 10.46 5.94
C ARG A 69 -3.82 10.67 4.76
N PRO A 70 -3.30 10.90 3.53
CA PRO A 70 -4.11 10.99 2.33
C PRO A 70 -4.96 9.72 2.11
N CYS A 71 -6.20 9.90 1.65
CA CYS A 71 -7.07 8.77 1.29
C CYS A 71 -6.46 7.92 0.19
N VAL A 72 -5.81 8.56 -0.79
CA VAL A 72 -5.09 7.92 -1.87
C VAL A 72 -3.64 8.43 -1.86
N ASN A 73 -2.69 7.53 -1.76
CA ASN A 73 -1.28 7.89 -1.81
C ASN A 73 -0.69 7.51 -3.18
N MET A 74 -0.74 8.46 -4.11
CA MET A 74 -0.17 8.30 -5.45
C MET A 74 1.36 8.40 -5.48
N LEU A 75 1.97 8.90 -4.40
CA LEU A 75 3.41 9.21 -4.35
C LEU A 75 4.23 8.11 -3.65
N GLY A 76 3.59 7.11 -3.05
CA GLY A 76 4.27 6.05 -2.32
C GLY A 76 4.91 6.48 -0.98
N LEU A 77 5.69 5.60 -0.36
CA LEU A 77 6.51 5.82 0.85
C LEU A 77 5.76 6.38 2.08
N GLY A 78 4.42 6.36 2.10
CA GLY A 78 3.65 6.91 3.22
C GLY A 78 3.73 8.43 3.38
N LEU A 79 4.04 9.16 2.31
CA LEU A 79 4.11 10.62 2.32
C LEU A 79 2.80 11.24 2.79
N GLY A 80 2.92 12.28 3.62
CA GLY A 80 1.78 12.97 4.22
C GLY A 80 1.10 12.19 5.35
N ALA A 81 1.69 11.09 5.82
CA ALA A 81 1.20 10.36 6.99
C ALA A 81 1.81 10.94 8.27
N GLU A 82 0.96 11.22 9.25
CA GLU A 82 1.33 11.78 10.54
C GLU A 82 0.65 11.01 11.68
N LYS A 83 1.39 10.73 12.77
CA LYS A 83 0.82 10.21 14.01
C LYS A 83 0.47 11.39 14.90
N LEU A 84 -0.82 11.56 15.18
CA LEU A 84 -1.33 12.68 15.95
C LEU A 84 -2.15 12.19 17.15
N TRP A 85 -2.03 12.88 18.28
CA TRP A 85 -3.01 12.79 19.35
C TRP A 85 -4.18 13.71 19.02
N ILE A 86 -5.37 13.17 18.94
CA ILE A 86 -6.60 13.92 18.64
C ILE A 86 -7.54 13.75 19.82
N GLU A 87 -7.99 14.89 20.38
CA GLU A 87 -8.95 14.91 21.49
C GLU A 87 -10.37 14.63 20.97
N GLU A 88 -10.82 15.37 19.96
CA GLU A 88 -12.16 15.28 19.39
C GLU A 88 -12.20 15.81 17.94
N GLU A 89 -11.89 17.09 17.76
CA GLU A 89 -12.08 17.82 16.51
C GLU A 89 -10.98 17.57 15.47
N THR A 90 -11.37 17.47 14.21
CA THR A 90 -10.43 17.20 13.09
C THR A 90 -10.50 18.23 11.96
N TYR A 91 -11.32 19.28 12.06
CA TYR A 91 -11.52 20.27 11.00
C TYR A 91 -10.27 21.12 10.69
N ASN A 92 -9.31 21.16 11.61
CA ASN A 92 -8.03 21.85 11.44
C ASN A 92 -6.95 21.02 10.69
N LEU A 93 -7.27 19.77 10.37
CA LEU A 93 -6.36 18.89 9.62
C LEU A 93 -6.46 19.12 8.11
N THR A 94 -5.47 18.64 7.36
CA THR A 94 -5.40 18.83 5.92
C THR A 94 -6.57 18.17 5.19
N ILE A 95 -7.31 18.94 4.39
CA ILE A 95 -8.42 18.47 3.55
C ILE A 95 -7.89 17.40 2.55
N GLY A 96 -8.66 16.35 2.33
CA GLY A 96 -8.27 15.22 1.48
C GLY A 96 -7.56 14.10 2.25
N ASN A 97 -7.24 14.34 3.53
CA ASN A 97 -6.79 13.31 4.43
C ASN A 97 -7.96 12.65 5.16
N PHE A 98 -7.67 11.53 5.77
CA PHE A 98 -8.55 10.86 6.71
C PHE A 98 -7.76 10.47 7.96
N TRP A 99 -8.45 10.28 9.07
CA TRP A 99 -7.90 9.72 10.29
C TRP A 99 -8.32 8.26 10.44
N CYS A 100 -7.44 7.46 11.03
CA CYS A 100 -7.73 6.09 11.43
C CYS A 100 -7.04 5.81 12.78
N GLU A 101 -7.61 4.95 13.58
CA GLU A 101 -6.99 4.52 14.84
C GLU A 101 -5.54 4.06 14.61
N TRP A 102 -4.66 4.37 15.56
CA TRP A 102 -3.25 3.97 15.47
C TRP A 102 -3.10 2.47 15.72
N PHE A 103 -2.45 1.79 14.79
CA PHE A 103 -2.11 0.37 14.93
C PHE A 103 -0.66 0.19 15.38
N GLU A 104 -0.45 -0.77 16.27
CA GLU A 104 0.87 -1.18 16.72
C GLU A 104 1.19 -2.60 16.27
N GLY A 105 2.48 -2.92 16.22
CA GLY A 105 2.97 -4.24 15.86
C GLY A 105 3.84 -4.24 14.60
N LYS A 106 4.12 -5.43 14.10
CA LYS A 106 4.95 -5.61 12.92
C LYS A 106 4.29 -5.00 11.68
N HIS A 107 5.08 -4.28 10.89
CA HIS A 107 4.68 -3.83 9.57
C HIS A 107 5.12 -4.88 8.56
N LEU A 108 4.16 -5.50 7.90
CA LEU A 108 4.39 -6.54 6.90
C LEU A 108 3.90 -6.06 5.55
N SER A 109 4.70 -6.31 4.50
CA SER A 109 4.27 -6.22 3.10
C SER A 109 4.26 -7.63 2.53
N VAL A 110 3.11 -8.05 2.01
CA VAL A 110 2.87 -9.45 1.63
C VAL A 110 2.36 -9.51 0.20
N ASP A 111 3.08 -10.25 -0.64
CA ASP A 111 2.62 -10.52 -2.01
C ASP A 111 1.80 -11.78 -2.08
N TYR A 112 0.67 -11.67 -2.77
CA TYR A 112 -0.18 -12.80 -3.10
C TYR A 112 -0.31 -12.96 -4.61
N TYR A 113 -0.12 -14.19 -5.07
CA TYR A 113 -0.41 -14.61 -6.43
C TYR A 113 -1.69 -15.46 -6.42
N LYS A 114 -2.76 -14.97 -7.01
CA LYS A 114 -4.08 -15.66 -7.00
C LYS A 114 -4.49 -16.10 -5.59
N GLY A 115 -4.32 -15.22 -4.61
CA GLY A 115 -4.65 -15.48 -3.21
C GLY A 115 -3.65 -16.34 -2.42
N LYS A 116 -2.60 -16.87 -3.07
CA LYS A 116 -1.54 -17.63 -2.40
C LYS A 116 -0.38 -16.72 -2.05
N GLN A 117 0.05 -16.72 -0.80
CA GLN A 117 1.23 -15.96 -0.37
C GLN A 117 2.49 -16.43 -1.10
N MET A 118 3.21 -15.49 -1.68
CA MET A 118 4.47 -15.72 -2.40
C MET A 118 5.65 -15.06 -1.71
N LEU A 119 5.44 -13.94 -1.03
CA LEU A 119 6.44 -13.18 -0.31
C LEU A 119 5.83 -12.60 0.96
N CYS A 120 6.59 -12.54 2.02
CA CYS A 120 6.32 -11.71 3.18
C CYS A 120 7.62 -11.00 3.57
N VAL A 121 7.56 -9.69 3.72
CA VAL A 121 8.67 -8.89 4.20
C VAL A 121 8.24 -8.04 5.39
N GLU A 122 9.12 -7.93 6.38
CA GLU A 122 8.93 -7.10 7.56
C GLU A 122 9.74 -5.82 7.41
N GLY A 123 9.05 -4.68 7.54
CA GLY A 123 9.65 -3.36 7.49
C GLY A 123 9.98 -2.83 8.88
N HIS A 124 11.17 -2.24 9.01
CA HIS A 124 11.62 -1.58 10.22
C HIS A 124 11.81 -0.09 9.97
N LYS A 125 11.16 0.74 10.78
CA LYS A 125 11.27 2.20 10.73
C LYS A 125 12.14 2.73 11.85
N PRO A 126 12.84 3.85 11.66
CA PRO A 126 13.34 4.64 12.77
C PRO A 126 12.18 5.17 13.61
N GLU A 127 12.40 5.40 14.91
CA GLU A 127 11.35 5.83 15.85
C GLU A 127 10.68 7.16 15.49
N HIS A 128 11.35 8.01 14.69
CA HIS A 128 10.92 9.40 14.48
C HIS A 128 10.34 9.69 13.07
N THR A 129 10.16 8.68 12.24
CA THR A 129 9.61 8.89 10.89
C THR A 129 8.68 7.79 10.44
N LEU A 130 7.63 8.16 9.72
CA LEU A 130 6.71 7.23 9.08
C LEU A 130 7.05 6.97 7.61
N THR A 131 7.94 7.74 7.03
CA THR A 131 8.21 7.75 5.58
C THR A 131 9.54 7.13 5.18
N LYS A 132 10.58 7.29 6.02
CA LYS A 132 11.91 6.74 5.72
C LYS A 132 12.11 5.40 6.42
N TRP A 133 12.09 4.33 5.64
CA TRP A 133 12.37 2.99 6.14
C TRP A 133 13.86 2.84 6.43
N LYS A 134 14.18 2.12 7.52
CA LYS A 134 15.55 1.72 7.83
C LYS A 134 15.95 0.50 7.03
N GLU A 135 15.08 -0.49 6.97
CA GLU A 135 15.32 -1.75 6.27
C GLU A 135 14.01 -2.52 6.09
N TRP A 136 14.05 -3.46 5.15
CA TRP A 136 13.06 -4.50 4.97
C TRP A 136 13.73 -5.85 4.93
N ARG A 137 13.12 -6.85 5.55
CA ARG A 137 13.65 -8.22 5.60
C ARG A 137 12.60 -9.23 5.20
N ARG A 138 13.00 -10.21 4.39
CA ARG A 138 12.15 -11.37 4.14
C ARG A 138 11.83 -12.07 5.45
N ASN A 139 10.57 -12.49 5.58
CA ASN A 139 10.04 -13.12 6.78
C ASN A 139 9.21 -14.35 6.39
N ASP A 140 9.25 -15.40 7.21
CA ASP A 140 8.51 -16.64 6.97
C ASP A 140 7.12 -16.64 7.64
N ILE A 141 6.65 -15.50 8.13
CA ILE A 141 5.31 -15.35 8.69
C ILE A 141 4.28 -15.68 7.60
N HIS A 142 3.38 -16.60 7.92
CA HIS A 142 2.22 -16.85 7.08
C HIS A 142 1.10 -15.87 7.45
N VAL A 143 0.69 -15.07 6.48
CA VAL A 143 -0.44 -14.15 6.59
C VAL A 143 -1.54 -14.65 5.65
N PRO A 144 -2.71 -15.03 6.15
CA PRO A 144 -3.80 -15.48 5.28
C PRO A 144 -4.25 -14.35 4.35
N PHE A 145 -4.67 -14.73 3.14
CA PHE A 145 -5.22 -13.77 2.18
C PHE A 145 -6.48 -13.11 2.77
N PRO A 146 -6.60 -11.77 2.71
CA PRO A 146 -7.75 -11.07 3.29
C PRO A 146 -9.06 -11.46 2.60
N GLU A 147 -10.04 -11.97 3.36
CA GLU A 147 -11.33 -12.43 2.82
C GLU A 147 -12.07 -11.36 2.02
N ILE A 148 -11.96 -10.09 2.43
CA ILE A 148 -12.58 -8.95 1.76
C ILE A 148 -12.13 -8.79 0.30
N LEU A 149 -10.96 -9.36 -0.05
CA LEU A 149 -10.36 -9.29 -1.38
C LEU A 149 -10.68 -10.53 -2.25
N ASN A 150 -11.40 -11.54 -1.73
CA ASN A 150 -11.64 -12.80 -2.43
C ASN A 150 -12.26 -12.64 -3.83
N ASN A 151 -13.17 -11.68 -3.98
CA ASN A 151 -13.81 -11.43 -5.27
C ASN A 151 -12.89 -10.80 -6.32
N LEU A 152 -11.73 -10.28 -5.89
CA LEU A 152 -10.77 -9.59 -6.75
C LEU A 152 -9.73 -10.51 -7.37
N ILE A 153 -9.46 -11.69 -6.76
CA ILE A 153 -8.41 -12.62 -7.22
C ILE A 153 -8.66 -13.18 -8.63
N GLN A 154 -9.90 -13.13 -9.12
CA GLN A 154 -10.25 -13.55 -10.47
C GLN A 154 -9.89 -12.50 -11.53
N ARG A 155 -9.78 -11.23 -11.10
CA ARG A 155 -9.47 -10.10 -11.99
C ARG A 155 -8.03 -9.64 -11.89
N TYR A 156 -7.46 -9.71 -10.69
CA TYR A 156 -6.11 -9.23 -10.40
C TYR A 156 -5.23 -10.38 -9.93
N THR A 157 -4.25 -10.74 -10.73
CA THR A 157 -3.40 -11.90 -10.50
C THR A 157 -2.47 -11.71 -9.30
N TRP A 158 -1.88 -10.50 -9.19
CA TRP A 158 -1.00 -10.11 -8.10
C TRP A 158 -1.65 -9.07 -7.20
N MET A 159 -1.48 -9.23 -5.92
CA MET A 159 -1.83 -8.23 -4.91
C MET A 159 -0.71 -8.14 -3.89
N ASN A 160 -0.23 -6.93 -3.65
CA ASN A 160 0.59 -6.63 -2.49
C ASN A 160 -0.30 -6.02 -1.42
N CYS A 161 -0.28 -6.57 -0.22
CA CYS A 161 -1.06 -6.12 0.92
C CYS A 161 -0.13 -5.69 2.05
N GLU A 162 -0.36 -4.51 2.61
CA GLU A 162 0.37 -4.05 3.79
C GLU A 162 -0.45 -4.19 5.06
N PHE A 163 0.24 -4.65 6.12
CA PHE A 163 -0.38 -4.90 7.43
C PHE A 163 0.44 -4.24 8.54
N ILE A 164 -0.25 -3.76 9.58
CA ILE A 164 0.37 -3.38 10.86
C ILE A 164 -0.35 -4.15 11.96
N GLY A 165 0.39 -4.96 12.75
CA GLY A 165 -0.20 -5.76 13.82
C GLY A 165 -1.33 -6.68 13.35
N GLY A 166 -1.25 -7.18 12.11
CA GLY A 166 -2.27 -8.02 11.48
C GLY A 166 -3.47 -7.25 10.89
N LYS A 167 -3.49 -5.93 10.96
CA LYS A 167 -4.53 -5.06 10.39
C LYS A 167 -4.15 -4.67 8.96
N LEU A 168 -4.99 -4.99 7.97
CA LEU A 168 -4.80 -4.60 6.57
C LEU A 168 -4.94 -3.09 6.43
N ILE A 169 -3.89 -2.42 5.92
CA ILE A 169 -3.84 -0.95 5.86
C ILE A 169 -3.74 -0.39 4.44
N GLU A 170 -3.28 -1.20 3.48
CA GLU A 170 -3.07 -0.80 2.09
C GLU A 170 -3.07 -2.02 1.17
N VAL A 171 -3.53 -1.86 -0.07
CA VAL A 171 -3.52 -2.90 -1.10
C VAL A 171 -3.08 -2.29 -2.42
N HIS A 172 -2.21 -2.99 -3.13
CA HIS A 172 -1.76 -2.66 -4.48
C HIS A 172 -2.01 -3.87 -5.40
N PHE A 173 -2.44 -3.63 -6.64
CA PHE A 173 -2.62 -4.69 -7.64
C PHE A 173 -1.32 -4.96 -8.42
N ARG A 174 -0.24 -5.09 -7.70
CA ARG A 174 1.10 -5.42 -8.18
C ARG A 174 1.85 -6.22 -7.13
N ARG A 175 2.99 -6.75 -7.46
CA ARG A 175 3.93 -7.31 -6.49
C ARG A 175 4.83 -6.23 -5.88
N ASN A 176 5.54 -6.58 -4.84
CA ASN A 176 6.60 -5.75 -4.27
C ASN A 176 7.82 -5.81 -5.20
N GLU A 177 8.15 -4.69 -5.85
CA GLU A 177 9.22 -4.60 -6.83
C GLU A 177 10.61 -4.54 -6.19
N ASP A 178 10.71 -4.15 -4.91
CA ASP A 178 11.96 -4.07 -4.18
C ASP A 178 12.56 -5.45 -3.87
N PHE A 179 11.73 -6.51 -3.90
CA PHE A 179 12.10 -7.90 -3.56
C PHE A 179 12.01 -8.85 -4.76
N ASP A 180 12.51 -8.44 -5.89
CA ASP A 180 12.65 -9.34 -7.03
C ASP A 180 13.73 -10.41 -6.80
N GLY A 181 13.54 -11.60 -7.38
CA GLY A 181 14.50 -12.70 -7.28
C GLY A 181 14.76 -13.19 -5.85
N ASN A 182 16.02 -13.31 -5.47
CA ASN A 182 16.45 -13.91 -4.20
C ASN A 182 16.86 -12.87 -3.14
N ILE A 183 16.36 -11.64 -3.24
CA ILE A 183 16.65 -10.62 -2.23
C ILE A 183 15.99 -11.03 -0.90
N ASN A 184 16.80 -11.10 0.15
CA ASN A 184 16.33 -11.40 1.51
C ASN A 184 16.38 -10.18 2.43
N HIS A 185 17.19 -9.19 2.07
CA HIS A 185 17.36 -7.97 2.86
C HIS A 185 17.51 -6.76 1.93
N PHE A 186 16.77 -5.72 2.21
CA PHE A 186 16.73 -4.48 1.45
C PHE A 186 16.90 -3.30 2.40
N ILE A 187 17.95 -2.50 2.21
CA ILE A 187 18.25 -1.30 3.00
C ILE A 187 18.18 -0.11 2.06
N PRO A 188 17.14 0.73 2.13
CA PRO A 188 17.05 1.92 1.29
C PRO A 188 18.25 2.84 1.50
N VAL A 189 18.73 3.46 0.44
CA VAL A 189 19.77 4.50 0.46
C VAL A 189 19.12 5.81 0.05
N TRP A 190 19.27 6.82 0.89
CA TRP A 190 18.65 8.12 0.71
C TRP A 190 19.66 9.13 0.17
N GLU A 191 19.14 10.18 -0.47
CA GLU A 191 19.98 11.29 -0.96
C GLU A 191 20.87 11.84 0.17
N GLY A 192 22.15 12.04 -0.15
CA GLY A 192 23.18 12.46 0.80
C GLY A 192 23.83 11.34 1.60
N GLU A 193 23.34 10.10 1.50
CA GLU A 193 23.98 8.92 2.12
C GLU A 193 25.04 8.29 1.20
N SER A 194 25.95 7.51 1.80
CA SER A 194 26.95 6.75 1.05
C SER A 194 26.33 5.64 0.22
N THR A 195 26.73 5.51 -1.03
CA THR A 195 26.36 4.39 -1.92
C THR A 195 27.33 3.21 -1.84
N THR A 196 28.35 3.27 -0.96
CA THR A 196 29.30 2.17 -0.74
C THR A 196 28.63 1.06 0.06
N PRO A 197 28.44 -0.14 -0.52
CA PRO A 197 27.71 -1.20 0.16
C PRO A 197 28.50 -1.77 1.33
N PRO A 198 27.83 -2.14 2.44
CA PRO A 198 28.44 -2.92 3.50
C PRO A 198 28.91 -4.29 2.99
N LYS A 199 29.81 -4.92 3.72
CA LYS A 199 30.33 -6.27 3.37
C LYS A 199 29.18 -7.25 3.18
N GLY A 200 29.12 -7.90 2.03
CA GLY A 200 28.11 -8.90 1.69
C GLY A 200 26.83 -8.35 1.09
N TYR A 201 26.78 -7.04 0.78
CA TYR A 201 25.68 -6.39 0.07
C TYR A 201 26.14 -5.91 -1.30
N THR A 202 25.16 -5.72 -2.19
CA THR A 202 25.31 -5.06 -3.49
C THR A 202 24.48 -3.78 -3.49
N TYR A 203 25.02 -2.69 -4.02
CA TYR A 203 24.25 -1.49 -4.26
C TYR A 203 23.46 -1.65 -5.56
N ARG A 204 22.17 -1.37 -5.51
CA ARG A 204 21.29 -1.19 -6.67
C ARG A 204 20.83 0.24 -6.71
N GLU A 205 21.03 0.88 -7.84
CA GLU A 205 20.46 2.19 -8.13
C GLU A 205 18.98 2.03 -8.48
N TYR A 206 18.17 2.93 -7.97
CA TYR A 206 16.75 3.04 -8.30
C TYR A 206 16.47 4.46 -8.79
N PRO A 207 15.45 4.65 -9.64
CA PRO A 207 14.97 6.00 -9.94
C PRO A 207 14.65 6.73 -8.64
N ASP A 208 14.96 8.04 -8.61
CA ASP A 208 14.65 8.87 -7.45
C ASP A 208 13.15 8.74 -7.08
N LEU A 209 12.90 8.30 -5.89
CA LEU A 209 11.57 8.22 -5.31
C LEU A 209 11.60 8.98 -3.98
N HIS A 210 11.33 10.28 -4.05
CA HIS A 210 11.29 11.18 -2.89
C HIS A 210 12.57 11.13 -2.04
N GLY A 211 13.72 11.16 -2.72
CA GLY A 211 15.04 11.09 -2.11
C GLY A 211 15.56 9.70 -1.82
N ARG A 212 14.83 8.62 -2.17
CA ARG A 212 15.39 7.26 -2.22
C ARG A 212 16.12 7.07 -3.55
N ILE A 213 17.45 7.02 -3.53
CA ILE A 213 18.31 6.94 -4.72
C ILE A 213 18.76 5.51 -5.04
N GLY A 214 18.56 4.57 -4.13
CA GLY A 214 18.97 3.19 -4.31
C GLY A 214 18.69 2.33 -3.08
N ALA A 215 19.31 1.16 -3.06
CA ALA A 215 19.31 0.28 -1.89
C ALA A 215 20.54 -0.63 -1.84
N PHE A 216 20.92 -1.05 -0.64
CA PHE A 216 21.81 -2.18 -0.44
C PHE A 216 20.96 -3.44 -0.32
N VAL A 217 21.26 -4.42 -1.17
CA VAL A 217 20.49 -5.68 -1.24
C VAL A 217 21.37 -6.89 -0.99
N LYS A 218 20.77 -7.92 -0.37
CA LYS A 218 21.44 -9.19 -0.08
C LYS A 218 20.47 -10.36 -0.23
#